data_b6dd770d83611665a2a7c5618efbf6fe
#
_entry.id   b6dd770d83611665a2a7c5618efbf6fe
#
_cell.length_a   1.000
_cell.length_b   1.000
_cell.length_c   1.000
_cell.angle_alpha   90.00
_cell.angle_beta   90.00
_cell.angle_gamma   90.00
#
_symmetry.space_group_name_H-M   'P 1'
#
loop_
_entity.id
_entity.type
_entity.pdbx_description
1 polymer ?
#
loop_
_entity_poly.entity_id
_entity_poly.type
_entity_poly.pdbx_seq_one_letter_code
_entity_poly.pdbx_strand_id
1 'polypeptide(L)'
;MLTSIVGTNWGDEGKGRMVDLLSENYEIVVRYQGGNNAGHTVINEKGKFVMNLMPSGICREDTVNILGPGIVIDLEHLYGEVQKLEEKGVKVTPEHLKISDRATICMPYHKLLDCLEEDRLQDKKFGSTRRGISPVYADKYMKKALRMGDLLYLETLKERLEGIVEWKNLTVEQGYGHAPVATEEMYQWLKTYGEFFSPFVCNTTEYLEKAITEGKSILFEAQLGALRDIDFGIYPYTSASTTLASYAPIGAGVPFAKLDESIGIMKAYSSCVGEGPFTCELFGEGAERLREAGGEYGAATGRPRRVGGFDVVASRYGTKMQGCSYVTLTKLDVLSYMEKIPVCAAYEIDGKRVEVFPSGIEELNAAKPVYEYLPGFQCDISGCRTAKDLPKEALDYIRYIEKEIECPIKYVSVGAERDAYIKMF
;
A
#
# COMPACT_ATOMS: atom_id res chain seq x y z
N MET A 1 -10.00 -9.94 -17.91
CA MET A 1 -10.36 -9.91 -16.47
C MET A 1 -9.64 -8.78 -15.79
N LEU A 2 -10.37 -7.96 -15.02
CA LEU A 2 -9.86 -6.77 -14.33
C LEU A 2 -9.96 -7.00 -12.82
N THR A 3 -8.84 -7.22 -12.15
CA THR A 3 -8.79 -7.59 -10.72
C THR A 3 -7.98 -6.59 -9.94
N SER A 4 -8.49 -6.16 -8.77
CA SER A 4 -7.72 -5.31 -7.84
C SER A 4 -7.28 -6.11 -6.62
N ILE A 5 -6.01 -5.94 -6.20
CA ILE A 5 -5.48 -6.45 -4.94
C ILE A 5 -5.29 -5.27 -3.98
N VAL A 6 -5.97 -5.33 -2.84
CA VAL A 6 -6.07 -4.23 -1.87
C VAL A 6 -5.82 -4.70 -0.44
N GLY A 7 -5.35 -3.79 0.41
CA GLY A 7 -5.29 -4.04 1.86
C GLY A 7 -6.61 -3.69 2.52
N THR A 8 -7.05 -4.49 3.46
CA THR A 8 -8.32 -4.25 4.17
C THR A 8 -8.16 -3.42 5.44
N ASN A 9 -6.96 -3.35 6.03
CA ASN A 9 -6.72 -2.72 7.33
C ASN A 9 -5.74 -1.53 7.24
N TRP A 10 -4.67 -1.53 8.04
CA TRP A 10 -3.72 -0.41 8.16
C TRP A 10 -2.55 -0.45 7.15
N GLY A 11 -2.50 -1.43 6.27
CA GLY A 11 -1.37 -1.69 5.38
C GLY A 11 -0.45 -2.81 5.89
N ASP A 12 0.58 -3.13 5.10
CA ASP A 12 1.55 -4.19 5.42
C ASP A 12 0.96 -5.59 5.58
N GLU A 13 -0.20 -5.85 4.96
CA GLU A 13 -0.90 -7.14 5.03
C GLU A 13 -0.23 -8.25 4.20
N GLY A 14 0.78 -7.93 3.39
CA GLY A 14 1.46 -8.89 2.53
C GLY A 14 0.96 -8.89 1.08
N LYS A 15 0.42 -7.76 0.59
CA LYS A 15 -0.08 -7.59 -0.79
C LYS A 15 0.94 -7.97 -1.85
N GLY A 16 2.18 -7.47 -1.75
CA GLY A 16 3.21 -7.72 -2.77
C GLY A 16 3.46 -9.20 -3.03
N ARG A 17 3.43 -10.03 -1.98
CA ARG A 17 3.54 -11.48 -2.12
C ARG A 17 2.34 -12.08 -2.86
N MET A 18 1.13 -11.58 -2.59
CA MET A 18 -0.06 -12.05 -3.27
C MET A 18 -0.10 -11.60 -4.72
N VAL A 19 0.38 -10.37 -5.00
CA VAL A 19 0.55 -9.88 -6.39
C VAL A 19 1.55 -10.76 -7.13
N ASP A 20 2.70 -11.07 -6.54
CA ASP A 20 3.70 -11.96 -7.15
C ASP A 20 3.12 -13.35 -7.47
N LEU A 21 2.37 -13.94 -6.52
CA LEU A 21 1.72 -15.23 -6.72
C LEU A 21 0.70 -15.19 -7.87
N LEU A 22 -0.16 -14.18 -7.90
CA LEU A 22 -1.26 -14.10 -8.87
C LEU A 22 -0.83 -13.52 -10.21
N SER A 23 0.25 -12.74 -10.28
CA SER A 23 0.72 -12.09 -11.51
C SER A 23 1.00 -13.07 -12.65
N GLU A 24 1.23 -14.35 -12.35
CA GLU A 24 1.34 -15.41 -13.37
C GLU A 24 0.12 -15.51 -14.30
N ASN A 25 -1.04 -15.08 -13.81
CA ASN A 25 -2.29 -15.16 -14.54
C ASN A 25 -2.68 -13.83 -15.21
N TYR A 26 -1.80 -12.82 -15.14
CA TYR A 26 -2.10 -11.49 -15.64
C TYR A 26 -1.02 -10.99 -16.61
N GLU A 27 -1.46 -10.47 -17.75
CA GLU A 27 -0.58 -9.92 -18.77
C GLU A 27 -0.10 -8.51 -18.42
N ILE A 28 -0.83 -7.79 -17.57
CA ILE A 28 -0.54 -6.41 -17.19
C ILE A 28 -0.71 -6.23 -15.68
N VAL A 29 0.27 -5.56 -15.03
CA VAL A 29 0.18 -5.12 -13.62
C VAL A 29 0.26 -3.61 -13.55
N VAL A 30 -0.70 -2.98 -12.87
CA VAL A 30 -0.83 -1.52 -12.80
C VAL A 30 -0.77 -1.04 -11.36
N ARG A 31 0.18 -0.17 -11.03
CA ARG A 31 0.16 0.65 -9.80
C ARG A 31 -0.67 1.89 -10.05
N TYR A 32 -1.72 2.12 -9.27
CA TYR A 32 -2.72 3.12 -9.57
C TYR A 32 -2.83 4.26 -8.54
N GLN A 33 -2.15 4.17 -7.39
CA GLN A 33 -2.21 5.20 -6.35
C GLN A 33 -0.97 5.17 -5.44
N GLY A 34 -0.81 6.21 -4.61
CA GLY A 34 0.30 6.32 -3.68
C GLY A 34 1.60 6.76 -4.36
N GLY A 35 2.72 6.48 -3.76
CA GLY A 35 4.06 6.83 -4.23
C GLY A 35 5.10 5.87 -3.62
N ASN A 36 6.27 6.41 -3.27
CA ASN A 36 7.35 5.63 -2.64
C ASN A 36 7.25 5.51 -1.11
N ASN A 37 6.07 5.76 -0.54
CA ASN A 37 5.82 5.74 0.90
C ASN A 37 5.56 4.35 1.49
N ALA A 38 5.21 3.37 0.66
CA ALA A 38 5.00 1.98 1.11
C ALA A 38 5.89 1.04 0.31
N GLY A 39 6.57 0.13 1.02
CA GLY A 39 7.40 -0.90 0.41
C GLY A 39 6.67 -2.23 0.30
N HIS A 40 6.98 -2.97 -0.73
CA HIS A 40 6.60 -4.36 -0.87
C HIS A 40 7.81 -5.21 -1.24
N THR A 41 7.76 -6.46 -0.83
CA THR A 41 8.86 -7.40 -1.07
C THR A 41 8.37 -8.53 -1.96
N VAL A 42 9.10 -8.77 -3.04
CA VAL A 42 8.98 -9.93 -3.92
C VAL A 42 10.19 -10.83 -3.70
N ILE A 43 9.96 -12.12 -3.57
CA ILE A 43 11.04 -13.13 -3.44
C ILE A 43 10.80 -14.18 -4.52
N ASN A 44 11.77 -14.33 -5.41
CA ASN A 44 11.76 -15.33 -6.46
C ASN A 44 13.16 -15.94 -6.64
N GLU A 45 13.37 -16.75 -7.67
CA GLU A 45 14.65 -17.40 -8.01
C GLU A 45 15.81 -16.43 -8.28
N LYS A 46 15.53 -15.18 -8.71
CA LYS A 46 16.52 -14.11 -8.88
C LYS A 46 16.88 -13.41 -7.58
N GLY A 47 16.18 -13.71 -6.48
CA GLY A 47 16.46 -13.21 -5.14
C GLY A 47 15.32 -12.40 -4.49
N LYS A 48 15.68 -11.60 -3.49
CA LYS A 48 14.76 -10.73 -2.77
C LYS A 48 14.81 -9.30 -3.33
N PHE A 49 13.66 -8.78 -3.73
CA PHE A 49 13.47 -7.42 -4.23
C PHE A 49 12.58 -6.63 -3.25
N VAL A 50 13.06 -5.47 -2.82
CA VAL A 50 12.28 -4.52 -2.03
C VAL A 50 12.02 -3.31 -2.91
N MET A 51 10.76 -3.09 -3.24
CA MET A 51 10.31 -2.05 -4.17
C MET A 51 9.28 -1.14 -3.49
N ASN A 52 9.19 0.10 -3.94
CA ASN A 52 8.20 1.07 -3.48
C ASN A 52 7.30 1.55 -4.63
N LEU A 53 7.90 2.01 -5.73
CA LEU A 53 7.21 2.50 -6.92
C LEU A 53 6.99 1.41 -7.96
N MET A 54 8.01 0.58 -8.19
CA MET A 54 7.97 -0.44 -9.22
C MET A 54 6.84 -1.44 -8.96
N PRO A 55 6.00 -1.77 -9.95
CA PRO A 55 5.00 -2.82 -9.80
C PRO A 55 5.62 -4.20 -9.54
N SER A 56 4.94 -5.05 -8.75
CA SER A 56 5.46 -6.39 -8.40
C SER A 56 5.65 -7.31 -9.60
N GLY A 57 4.94 -7.08 -10.70
CA GLY A 57 5.06 -7.86 -11.94
C GLY A 57 6.36 -7.64 -12.72
N ILE A 58 7.19 -6.64 -12.37
CA ILE A 58 8.40 -6.29 -13.12
C ILE A 58 9.45 -7.41 -13.15
N CYS A 59 9.41 -8.32 -12.19
CA CYS A 59 10.32 -9.46 -12.14
C CYS A 59 9.99 -10.55 -13.18
N ARG A 60 8.89 -10.41 -13.94
CA ARG A 60 8.44 -11.33 -14.98
C ARG A 60 8.65 -10.73 -16.36
N GLU A 61 9.21 -11.52 -17.26
CA GLU A 61 9.59 -11.06 -18.61
C GLU A 61 8.38 -10.91 -19.56
N ASP A 62 7.28 -11.60 -19.26
CA ASP A 62 6.05 -11.66 -20.06
C ASP A 62 4.96 -10.70 -19.57
N THR A 63 5.22 -9.92 -18.53
CA THR A 63 4.26 -9.00 -17.91
C THR A 63 4.58 -7.55 -18.21
N VAL A 64 3.62 -6.80 -18.71
CA VAL A 64 3.73 -5.34 -18.84
C VAL A 64 3.36 -4.65 -17.54
N ASN A 65 4.21 -3.77 -17.07
CA ASN A 65 4.06 -3.04 -15.82
C ASN A 65 3.73 -1.58 -16.09
N ILE A 66 2.76 -1.03 -15.37
CA ILE A 66 2.28 0.34 -15.61
C ILE A 66 2.26 1.13 -14.32
N LEU A 67 2.83 2.33 -14.36
CA LEU A 67 2.61 3.39 -13.38
C LEU A 67 1.50 4.31 -13.90
N GLY A 68 0.31 4.19 -13.32
CA GLY A 68 -0.89 4.90 -13.77
C GLY A 68 -0.91 6.39 -13.39
N PRO A 69 -1.90 7.17 -13.88
CA PRO A 69 -2.01 8.61 -13.61
C PRO A 69 -2.30 8.95 -12.14
N GLY A 70 -2.77 7.98 -11.36
CA GLY A 70 -3.06 8.17 -9.95
C GLY A 70 -1.85 8.13 -9.02
N ILE A 71 -0.71 7.59 -9.49
CA ILE A 71 0.53 7.51 -8.70
C ILE A 71 1.31 8.84 -8.72
N VAL A 72 2.09 9.08 -7.66
CA VAL A 72 3.08 10.16 -7.62
C VAL A 72 4.49 9.57 -7.63
N ILE A 73 5.35 10.09 -8.50
CA ILE A 73 6.62 9.47 -8.87
C ILE A 73 7.80 10.33 -8.43
N ASP A 74 8.57 9.84 -7.47
CA ASP A 74 9.92 10.35 -7.16
C ASP A 74 10.90 9.72 -8.18
N LEU A 75 11.38 10.53 -9.13
CA LEU A 75 12.22 10.05 -10.25
C LEU A 75 13.53 9.47 -9.77
N GLU A 76 14.17 10.11 -8.79
CA GLU A 76 15.43 9.64 -8.22
C GLU A 76 15.26 8.27 -7.54
N HIS A 77 14.18 8.12 -6.77
CA HIS A 77 13.87 6.87 -6.11
C HIS A 77 13.57 5.76 -7.11
N LEU A 78 12.75 6.05 -8.13
CA LEU A 78 12.42 5.10 -9.20
C LEU A 78 13.67 4.68 -9.98
N TYR A 79 14.57 5.63 -10.27
CA TYR A 79 15.85 5.33 -10.91
C TYR A 79 16.69 4.36 -10.08
N GLY A 80 16.79 4.60 -8.77
CA GLY A 80 17.48 3.69 -7.86
C GLY A 80 16.85 2.29 -7.78
N GLU A 81 15.52 2.17 -7.96
CA GLU A 81 14.86 0.85 -8.05
C GLU A 81 15.21 0.15 -9.36
N VAL A 82 15.23 0.86 -10.50
CA VAL A 82 15.65 0.32 -11.80
C VAL A 82 17.08 -0.24 -11.72
N GLN A 83 18.02 0.54 -11.18
CA GLN A 83 19.42 0.11 -11.04
C GLN A 83 19.53 -1.20 -10.23
N LYS A 84 18.85 -1.28 -9.09
CA LYS A 84 18.84 -2.48 -8.24
C LYS A 84 18.22 -3.71 -8.92
N LEU A 85 17.23 -3.51 -9.77
CA LEU A 85 16.61 -4.57 -10.56
C LEU A 85 17.59 -5.07 -11.64
N GLU A 86 18.23 -4.16 -12.36
CA GLU A 86 19.20 -4.48 -13.41
C GLU A 86 20.45 -5.18 -12.87
N GLU A 87 20.97 -4.76 -11.71
CA GLU A 87 22.07 -5.44 -10.99
C GLU A 87 21.76 -6.91 -10.69
N LYS A 88 20.47 -7.25 -10.53
CA LYS A 88 20.01 -8.63 -10.31
C LYS A 88 19.52 -9.33 -11.58
N GLY A 89 19.81 -8.75 -12.75
CA GLY A 89 19.47 -9.34 -14.05
C GLY A 89 18.00 -9.23 -14.45
N VAL A 90 17.25 -8.30 -13.86
CA VAL A 90 15.90 -7.95 -14.31
C VAL A 90 16.01 -6.78 -15.28
N LYS A 91 15.68 -6.98 -16.55
CA LYS A 91 15.71 -5.92 -17.57
C LYS A 91 14.50 -5.01 -17.42
N VAL A 92 14.73 -3.70 -17.32
CA VAL A 92 13.67 -2.69 -17.27
C VAL A 92 13.73 -1.87 -18.56
N THR A 93 12.80 -2.12 -19.47
CA THR A 93 12.74 -1.45 -20.78
C THR A 93 11.38 -0.78 -21.00
N PRO A 94 11.23 0.15 -21.95
CA PRO A 94 9.94 0.77 -22.28
C PRO A 94 8.85 -0.21 -22.73
N GLU A 95 9.22 -1.42 -23.16
CA GLU A 95 8.25 -2.49 -23.48
C GLU A 95 7.68 -3.11 -22.21
N HIS A 96 8.49 -3.26 -21.15
CA HIS A 96 8.11 -3.90 -19.89
C HIS A 96 7.55 -2.94 -18.84
N LEU A 97 7.99 -1.67 -18.86
CA LEU A 97 7.53 -0.62 -17.96
C LEU A 97 6.97 0.55 -18.77
N LYS A 98 5.75 0.95 -18.48
CA LYS A 98 5.10 2.14 -19.05
C LYS A 98 4.73 3.10 -17.94
N ILE A 99 5.01 4.38 -18.15
CA ILE A 99 4.72 5.43 -17.19
C ILE A 99 3.69 6.38 -17.82
N SER A 100 2.59 6.61 -17.11
CA SER A 100 1.57 7.53 -17.59
C SER A 100 2.12 8.95 -17.72
N ASP A 101 1.89 9.56 -18.89
CA ASP A 101 2.14 10.98 -19.15
C ASP A 101 1.41 11.90 -18.14
N ARG A 102 0.32 11.41 -17.53
CA ARG A 102 -0.49 12.13 -16.54
C ARG A 102 -0.08 11.87 -15.09
N ALA A 103 0.83 10.94 -14.81
CA ALA A 103 1.35 10.72 -13.46
C ALA A 103 2.09 11.95 -12.95
N THR A 104 1.96 12.23 -11.65
CA THR A 104 2.51 13.45 -11.04
C THR A 104 3.93 13.22 -10.57
N ILE A 105 4.83 14.17 -10.81
CA ILE A 105 6.22 14.11 -10.34
C ILE A 105 6.30 14.58 -8.89
N CYS A 106 6.87 13.74 -8.02
CA CYS A 106 7.24 14.12 -6.67
C CYS A 106 8.62 14.76 -6.68
N MET A 107 8.65 16.09 -6.64
CA MET A 107 9.88 16.88 -6.69
C MET A 107 10.64 16.85 -5.35
N PRO A 108 11.94 17.14 -5.32
CA PRO A 108 12.71 17.21 -4.06
C PRO A 108 12.12 18.16 -3.02
N TYR A 109 11.55 19.29 -3.43
CA TYR A 109 10.89 20.22 -2.49
C TYR A 109 9.65 19.63 -1.81
N HIS A 110 8.98 18.64 -2.38
CA HIS A 110 7.88 17.95 -1.70
C HIS A 110 8.41 17.15 -0.51
N LYS A 111 9.55 16.46 -0.68
CA LYS A 111 10.22 15.74 0.43
C LYS A 111 10.66 16.71 1.51
N LEU A 112 11.23 17.86 1.13
CA LEU A 112 11.62 18.93 2.05
C LEU A 112 10.42 19.43 2.87
N LEU A 113 9.31 19.77 2.21
CA LEU A 113 8.10 20.26 2.88
C LEU A 113 7.50 19.23 3.85
N ASP A 114 7.52 17.95 3.49
CA ASP A 114 7.06 16.87 4.35
C ASP A 114 7.93 16.74 5.61
N CYS A 115 9.26 16.86 5.46
CA CYS A 115 10.19 16.88 6.59
C CYS A 115 9.96 18.09 7.51
N LEU A 116 9.86 19.28 6.92
CA LEU A 116 9.67 20.52 7.68
C LEU A 116 8.36 20.52 8.47
N GLU A 117 7.27 19.99 7.90
CA GLU A 117 5.99 19.89 8.60
C GLU A 117 6.03 18.87 9.75
N GLU A 118 6.60 17.68 9.54
CA GLU A 118 6.75 16.68 10.61
C GLU A 118 7.63 17.23 11.76
N ASP A 119 8.69 17.97 11.42
CA ASP A 119 9.56 18.57 12.43
C ASP A 119 8.84 19.70 13.19
N ARG A 120 8.02 20.52 12.50
CA ARG A 120 7.20 21.56 13.12
C ARG A 120 6.15 21.01 14.09
N LEU A 121 5.56 19.87 13.76
CA LEU A 121 4.50 19.24 14.55
C LEU A 121 5.01 18.60 15.85
N GLN A 122 6.31 18.27 15.95
CA GLN A 122 6.94 17.67 17.13
C GLN A 122 6.15 16.46 17.67
N ASP A 123 5.58 16.57 18.87
CA ASP A 123 4.79 15.49 19.50
C ASP A 123 3.43 15.25 18.85
N LYS A 124 2.96 16.20 18.02
CA LYS A 124 1.69 16.09 17.27
C LYS A 124 1.88 15.59 15.85
N LYS A 125 3.04 15.03 15.52
CA LYS A 125 3.36 14.50 14.19
C LYS A 125 2.39 13.39 13.77
N PHE A 126 2.17 13.29 12.46
CA PHE A 126 1.34 12.22 11.87
C PHE A 126 2.11 10.91 11.69
N GLY A 127 3.43 10.92 11.84
CA GLY A 127 4.29 9.78 11.54
C GLY A 127 4.50 9.60 10.04
N SER A 128 4.64 10.70 9.30
CA SER A 128 4.93 10.68 7.87
C SER A 128 6.20 9.88 7.55
N THR A 129 6.21 9.26 6.38
CA THR A 129 7.39 8.61 5.83
C THR A 129 8.46 9.58 5.33
N ARG A 130 8.18 10.89 5.36
CA ARG A 130 9.05 11.98 4.85
C ARG A 130 9.40 11.81 3.36
N ARG A 131 8.46 11.21 2.60
CA ARG A 131 8.61 10.98 1.15
C ARG A 131 7.87 12.01 0.28
N GLY A 132 7.31 13.04 0.90
CA GLY A 132 6.65 14.14 0.18
C GLY A 132 5.25 13.82 -0.35
N ILE A 133 4.61 12.77 0.16
CA ILE A 133 3.33 12.28 -0.38
C ILE A 133 2.21 13.30 -0.19
N SER A 134 2.00 13.80 1.02
CA SER A 134 0.96 14.80 1.26
C SER A 134 1.20 16.10 0.49
N PRO A 135 2.42 16.69 0.49
CA PRO A 135 2.70 17.89 -0.31
C PRO A 135 2.49 17.71 -1.82
N VAL A 136 2.87 16.57 -2.41
CA VAL A 136 2.71 16.38 -3.86
C VAL A 136 1.25 16.15 -4.25
N TYR A 137 0.45 15.45 -3.44
CA TYR A 137 -0.99 15.33 -3.69
C TYR A 137 -1.70 16.67 -3.49
N ALA A 138 -1.34 17.48 -2.48
CA ALA A 138 -1.86 18.82 -2.33
C ALA A 138 -1.60 19.65 -3.59
N ASP A 139 -0.39 19.61 -4.13
CA ASP A 139 -0.03 20.33 -5.36
C ASP A 139 -0.76 19.84 -6.60
N LYS A 140 -0.99 18.54 -6.70
CA LYS A 140 -1.80 17.96 -7.78
C LYS A 140 -3.20 18.59 -7.80
N TYR A 141 -3.86 18.70 -6.65
CA TYR A 141 -5.20 19.29 -6.54
C TYR A 141 -5.18 20.83 -6.64
N MET A 142 -4.11 21.47 -6.19
CA MET A 142 -3.87 22.92 -6.40
C MET A 142 -3.47 23.25 -7.85
N LYS A 143 -3.25 22.25 -8.72
CA LYS A 143 -2.82 22.41 -10.12
C LYS A 143 -1.45 23.07 -10.24
N LYS A 144 -0.56 22.83 -9.27
CA LYS A 144 0.81 23.35 -9.19
C LYS A 144 1.88 22.25 -9.29
N ALA A 145 1.48 21.05 -9.69
CA ALA A 145 2.38 19.94 -9.89
C ALA A 145 2.83 19.80 -11.34
N LEU A 146 3.99 19.21 -11.53
CA LEU A 146 4.47 18.74 -12.82
C LEU A 146 4.02 17.29 -13.06
N ARG A 147 3.80 16.94 -14.32
CA ARG A 147 3.45 15.59 -14.77
C ARG A 147 4.59 14.96 -15.55
N MET A 148 4.59 13.65 -15.64
CA MET A 148 5.59 12.92 -16.42
C MET A 148 5.62 13.33 -17.90
N GLY A 149 4.47 13.66 -18.49
CA GLY A 149 4.38 14.18 -19.86
C GLY A 149 5.11 15.52 -20.07
N ASP A 150 5.28 16.32 -19.01
CA ASP A 150 6.02 17.59 -19.10
C ASP A 150 7.52 17.35 -19.40
N LEU A 151 8.05 16.16 -19.04
CA LEU A 151 9.44 15.78 -19.34
C LEU A 151 9.74 15.63 -20.84
N LEU A 152 8.71 15.45 -21.65
CA LEU A 152 8.85 15.38 -23.12
C LEU A 152 9.10 16.76 -23.75
N TYR A 153 8.97 17.85 -22.96
CA TYR A 153 9.07 19.24 -23.39
C TYR A 153 9.95 20.06 -22.46
N LEU A 154 11.13 19.58 -22.13
CA LEU A 154 12.05 20.17 -21.14
C LEU A 154 12.41 21.64 -21.42
N GLU A 155 12.44 22.05 -22.68
CA GLU A 155 12.78 23.45 -23.06
C GLU A 155 11.71 24.45 -22.56
N THR A 156 10.43 24.06 -22.59
CA THR A 156 9.32 24.92 -22.14
C THR A 156 9.01 24.74 -20.65
N LEU A 157 9.54 23.69 -20.05
CA LEU A 157 9.29 23.32 -18.65
C LEU A 157 9.93 24.32 -17.67
N LYS A 158 11.07 24.94 -18.06
CA LYS A 158 11.83 25.80 -17.14
C LYS A 158 11.03 27.01 -16.65
N GLU A 159 10.37 27.74 -17.54
CA GLU A 159 9.52 28.89 -17.18
C GLU A 159 8.38 28.50 -16.22
N ARG A 160 7.74 27.36 -16.48
CA ARG A 160 6.68 26.84 -15.62
C ARG A 160 7.22 26.43 -14.24
N LEU A 161 8.41 25.84 -14.21
CA LEU A 161 9.10 25.45 -12.98
C LEU A 161 9.46 26.68 -12.14
N GLU A 162 9.92 27.77 -12.76
CA GLU A 162 10.22 29.04 -12.07
C GLU A 162 9.01 29.53 -11.27
N GLY A 163 7.84 29.64 -11.90
CA GLY A 163 6.62 30.05 -11.20
C GLY A 163 6.16 29.10 -10.10
N ILE A 164 6.41 27.77 -10.25
CA ILE A 164 6.10 26.78 -9.22
C ILE A 164 7.07 26.95 -8.03
N VAL A 165 8.37 27.05 -8.29
CA VAL A 165 9.39 27.19 -7.24
C VAL A 165 9.23 28.52 -6.49
N GLU A 166 8.94 29.62 -7.18
CA GLU A 166 8.61 30.89 -6.54
C GLU A 166 7.45 30.74 -5.54
N TRP A 167 6.36 30.11 -5.98
CA TRP A 167 5.23 29.80 -5.11
C TRP A 167 5.60 28.91 -3.92
N LYS A 168 6.44 27.90 -4.13
CA LYS A 168 6.90 27.01 -3.05
C LYS A 168 7.75 27.72 -2.03
N ASN A 169 8.62 28.62 -2.48
CA ASN A 169 9.50 29.39 -1.61
C ASN A 169 8.72 30.31 -0.66
N LEU A 170 7.51 30.76 -1.01
CA LEU A 170 6.64 31.44 -0.04
C LEU A 170 6.38 30.61 1.22
N THR A 171 6.13 29.31 1.04
CA THR A 171 5.91 28.41 2.18
C THR A 171 7.23 28.02 2.86
N VAL A 172 8.27 27.73 2.09
CA VAL A 172 9.58 27.29 2.58
C VAL A 172 10.23 28.41 3.43
N GLU A 173 10.27 29.64 2.93
CA GLU A 173 10.91 30.77 3.62
C GLU A 173 10.02 31.35 4.71
N GLN A 174 8.79 31.74 4.37
CA GLN A 174 7.94 32.49 5.29
C GLN A 174 7.16 31.57 6.25
N GLY A 175 6.79 30.38 5.82
CA GLY A 175 6.10 29.41 6.64
C GLY A 175 7.02 28.65 7.59
N TYR A 176 8.15 28.19 7.08
CA TYR A 176 9.08 27.33 7.84
C TYR A 176 10.42 28.00 8.20
N GLY A 177 10.72 29.21 7.69
CA GLY A 177 11.99 29.89 7.93
C GLY A 177 13.21 29.13 7.36
N HIS A 178 13.01 28.30 6.35
CA HIS A 178 14.07 27.53 5.72
C HIS A 178 14.63 28.29 4.50
N ALA A 179 15.88 27.99 4.11
CA ALA A 179 16.47 28.56 2.91
C ALA A 179 15.65 28.19 1.66
N PRO A 180 15.51 29.13 0.70
CA PRO A 180 14.73 28.86 -0.51
C PRO A 180 15.30 27.73 -1.35
N VAL A 181 14.44 27.07 -2.08
CA VAL A 181 14.80 26.07 -3.08
C VAL A 181 15.25 26.77 -4.36
N ALA A 182 16.37 26.36 -4.92
CA ALA A 182 16.88 26.93 -6.17
C ALA A 182 16.21 26.30 -7.39
N THR A 183 15.63 27.13 -8.26
CA THR A 183 14.99 26.66 -9.51
C THR A 183 15.95 25.88 -10.39
N GLU A 184 17.20 26.34 -10.50
CA GLU A 184 18.20 25.67 -11.33
C GLU A 184 18.52 24.25 -10.84
N GLU A 185 18.62 24.03 -9.53
CA GLU A 185 18.81 22.69 -8.95
C GLU A 185 17.64 21.76 -9.30
N MET A 186 16.42 22.25 -9.19
CA MET A 186 15.22 21.49 -9.55
C MET A 186 15.17 21.18 -11.04
N TYR A 187 15.59 22.13 -11.88
CA TYR A 187 15.64 21.91 -13.33
C TYR A 187 16.71 20.88 -13.72
N GLN A 188 17.92 20.94 -13.13
CA GLN A 188 18.97 19.96 -13.38
C GLN A 188 18.56 18.56 -12.89
N TRP A 189 17.87 18.46 -11.76
CA TRP A 189 17.31 17.21 -11.27
C TRP A 189 16.29 16.62 -12.27
N LEU A 190 15.35 17.44 -12.76
CA LEU A 190 14.38 17.03 -13.77
C LEU A 190 15.05 16.60 -15.06
N LYS A 191 16.08 17.31 -15.51
CA LYS A 191 16.83 16.99 -16.72
C LYS A 191 17.51 15.62 -16.58
N THR A 192 18.25 15.41 -15.49
CA THR A 192 19.00 14.17 -15.24
C THR A 192 18.10 12.93 -15.28
N TYR A 193 17.04 12.95 -14.50
CA TYR A 193 16.16 11.78 -14.42
C TYR A 193 15.09 11.76 -15.53
N GLY A 194 14.71 12.93 -16.04
CA GLY A 194 13.74 13.06 -17.13
C GLY A 194 14.27 12.51 -18.44
N GLU A 195 15.52 12.75 -18.78
CA GLU A 195 16.17 12.17 -19.97
C GLU A 195 16.15 10.63 -19.92
N PHE A 196 16.38 10.05 -18.73
CA PHE A 196 16.31 8.60 -18.54
C PHE A 196 14.88 8.06 -18.71
N PHE A 197 13.88 8.71 -18.09
CA PHE A 197 12.51 8.19 -18.07
C PHE A 197 11.66 8.59 -19.28
N SER A 198 12.06 9.58 -20.07
CA SER A 198 11.29 10.02 -21.25
C SER A 198 10.87 8.87 -22.19
N PRO A 199 11.72 7.85 -22.47
CA PRO A 199 11.32 6.73 -23.33
C PRO A 199 10.22 5.85 -22.75
N PHE A 200 10.03 5.87 -21.41
CA PHE A 200 9.02 5.08 -20.71
C PHE A 200 7.66 5.79 -20.65
N VAL A 201 7.64 7.11 -20.91
CA VAL A 201 6.43 7.94 -20.80
C VAL A 201 5.54 7.76 -22.02
N CYS A 202 4.28 7.42 -21.80
CA CYS A 202 3.30 7.25 -22.87
C CYS A 202 1.86 7.53 -22.39
N ASN A 203 0.92 7.57 -23.33
CA ASN A 203 -0.51 7.58 -23.03
C ASN A 203 -0.97 6.20 -22.57
N THR A 204 -0.84 5.91 -21.28
CA THR A 204 -1.22 4.62 -20.70
C THR A 204 -2.74 4.38 -20.75
N THR A 205 -3.57 5.41 -20.84
CA THR A 205 -5.02 5.28 -21.03
C THR A 205 -5.35 4.58 -22.34
N GLU A 206 -4.76 5.04 -23.44
CA GLU A 206 -4.94 4.43 -24.77
C GLU A 206 -4.42 2.99 -24.80
N TYR A 207 -3.25 2.76 -24.18
CA TYR A 207 -2.67 1.43 -24.08
C TYR A 207 -3.59 0.45 -23.34
N LEU A 208 -4.13 0.87 -22.18
CA LEU A 208 -5.02 0.03 -21.36
C LEU A 208 -6.40 -0.14 -22.00
N GLU A 209 -6.94 0.88 -22.66
CA GLU A 209 -8.20 0.78 -23.42
C GLU A 209 -8.11 -0.29 -24.50
N LYS A 210 -7.02 -0.28 -25.27
CA LYS A 210 -6.73 -1.31 -26.28
C LYS A 210 -6.61 -2.69 -25.64
N ALA A 211 -5.85 -2.82 -24.55
CA ALA A 211 -5.66 -4.08 -23.85
C ALA A 211 -7.00 -4.65 -23.32
N ILE A 212 -7.86 -3.81 -22.76
CA ILE A 212 -9.21 -4.21 -22.31
C ILE A 212 -10.07 -4.69 -23.49
N THR A 213 -10.01 -3.98 -24.62
CA THR A 213 -10.76 -4.35 -25.84
C THR A 213 -10.28 -5.69 -26.41
N GLU A 214 -8.98 -5.96 -26.30
CA GLU A 214 -8.37 -7.23 -26.69
C GLU A 214 -8.62 -8.37 -25.68
N GLY A 215 -9.30 -8.09 -24.56
CA GLY A 215 -9.64 -9.08 -23.53
C GLY A 215 -8.50 -9.46 -22.60
N LYS A 216 -7.42 -8.66 -22.55
CA LYS A 216 -6.26 -8.92 -21.69
C LYS A 216 -6.61 -8.90 -20.22
N SER A 217 -5.88 -9.69 -19.44
CA SER A 217 -5.98 -9.74 -17.98
C SER A 217 -5.13 -8.64 -17.34
N ILE A 218 -5.75 -7.83 -16.47
CA ILE A 218 -5.11 -6.70 -15.81
C ILE A 218 -5.26 -6.81 -14.30
N LEU A 219 -4.14 -6.72 -13.59
CA LEU A 219 -4.05 -6.70 -12.14
C LEU A 219 -3.74 -5.29 -11.65
N PHE A 220 -4.61 -4.72 -10.84
CA PHE A 220 -4.40 -3.43 -10.19
C PHE A 220 -3.83 -3.65 -8.79
N GLU A 221 -2.61 -3.20 -8.58
CA GLU A 221 -1.88 -3.32 -7.33
C GLU A 221 -1.99 -2.06 -6.49
N ALA A 222 -2.67 -2.17 -5.32
CA ALA A 222 -2.79 -1.09 -4.35
C ALA A 222 -1.60 -0.99 -3.40
N GLN A 223 -1.47 0.18 -2.79
CA GLN A 223 -0.64 0.40 -1.60
C GLN A 223 -1.52 0.59 -0.36
N LEU A 224 -0.93 0.35 0.83
CA LEU A 224 -1.58 0.55 2.12
C LEU A 224 -2.87 -0.29 2.27
N GLY A 225 -3.81 0.17 3.07
CA GLY A 225 -5.08 -0.50 3.31
C GLY A 225 -6.21 0.50 3.51
N ALA A 226 -7.46 0.02 3.62
CA ALA A 226 -8.66 0.84 3.70
C ALA A 226 -8.62 1.88 4.82
N LEU A 227 -8.04 1.55 5.97
CA LEU A 227 -7.95 2.45 7.12
C LEU A 227 -6.90 3.58 6.94
N ARG A 228 -6.13 3.54 5.86
CA ARG A 228 -5.20 4.61 5.46
C ARG A 228 -5.70 5.40 4.25
N ASP A 229 -6.93 5.17 3.81
CA ASP A 229 -7.59 5.95 2.77
C ASP A 229 -7.81 7.39 3.22
N ILE A 230 -7.66 8.35 2.28
CA ILE A 230 -7.79 9.78 2.61
C ILE A 230 -9.19 10.16 3.07
N ASP A 231 -10.22 9.54 2.51
CA ASP A 231 -11.63 9.89 2.78
C ASP A 231 -12.29 8.95 3.78
N PHE A 232 -11.96 7.65 3.74
CA PHE A 232 -12.61 6.59 4.51
C PHE A 232 -11.73 5.97 5.60
N GLY A 233 -10.49 6.42 5.73
CA GLY A 233 -9.55 5.96 6.75
C GLY A 233 -9.69 6.72 8.08
N ILE A 234 -8.74 6.47 8.97
CA ILE A 234 -8.67 7.07 10.32
C ILE A 234 -8.08 8.50 10.27
N TYR A 235 -8.70 9.40 9.51
CA TYR A 235 -8.24 10.77 9.33
C TYR A 235 -8.00 11.49 10.68
N PRO A 236 -6.87 12.23 10.88
CA PRO A 236 -5.86 12.62 9.89
C PRO A 236 -4.68 11.62 9.71
N TYR A 237 -4.69 10.48 10.34
CA TYR A 237 -3.61 9.48 10.28
C TYR A 237 -3.74 8.57 9.04
N THR A 238 -3.91 9.19 7.88
CA THR A 238 -4.12 8.54 6.57
C THR A 238 -2.96 8.80 5.61
N SER A 239 -2.96 8.13 4.47
CA SER A 239 -2.20 8.59 3.29
C SER A 239 -2.98 9.72 2.61
N ALA A 240 -2.30 10.51 1.79
CA ALA A 240 -2.97 11.52 0.96
C ALA A 240 -3.52 10.96 -0.35
N SER A 241 -3.69 9.66 -0.45
CA SER A 241 -4.20 8.98 -1.65
C SER A 241 -5.39 8.10 -1.34
N THR A 242 -6.21 7.84 -2.37
CA THR A 242 -7.32 6.90 -2.28
C THR A 242 -6.82 5.48 -2.42
N THR A 243 -6.97 4.67 -1.35
CA THR A 243 -6.45 3.30 -1.26
C THR A 243 -7.49 2.23 -1.61
N LEU A 244 -8.69 2.66 -2.01
CA LEU A 244 -9.82 1.77 -2.28
C LEU A 244 -9.73 1.11 -3.66
N ALA A 245 -10.27 -0.12 -3.77
CA ALA A 245 -10.37 -0.86 -5.02
C ALA A 245 -11.20 -0.10 -6.07
N SER A 246 -12.26 0.59 -5.66
CA SER A 246 -13.10 1.41 -6.54
C SER A 246 -12.35 2.53 -7.27
N TYR A 247 -11.22 2.97 -6.73
CA TYR A 247 -10.35 3.96 -7.38
C TYR A 247 -9.40 3.35 -8.41
N ALA A 248 -9.23 2.04 -8.44
CA ALA A 248 -8.25 1.39 -9.32
C ALA A 248 -8.44 1.73 -10.81
N PRO A 249 -9.64 1.65 -11.40
CA PRO A 249 -9.83 2.06 -12.79
C PRO A 249 -9.54 3.56 -13.01
N ILE A 250 -9.90 4.42 -12.08
CA ILE A 250 -9.66 5.87 -12.15
C ILE A 250 -8.15 6.15 -12.08
N GLY A 251 -7.49 5.59 -11.07
CA GLY A 251 -6.06 5.78 -10.85
C GLY A 251 -5.17 5.12 -11.92
N ALA A 252 -5.67 4.09 -12.60
CA ALA A 252 -5.02 3.48 -13.75
C ALA A 252 -5.24 4.27 -15.06
N GLY A 253 -6.24 5.16 -15.11
CA GLY A 253 -6.55 5.97 -16.29
C GLY A 253 -7.62 5.38 -17.20
N VAL A 254 -8.41 4.42 -16.72
CA VAL A 254 -9.51 3.78 -17.44
C VAL A 254 -10.82 3.85 -16.64
N PRO A 255 -11.32 5.08 -16.34
CA PRO A 255 -12.46 5.29 -15.43
C PRO A 255 -13.77 4.66 -15.91
N PHE A 256 -13.86 4.28 -17.19
CA PHE A 256 -15.01 3.59 -17.79
C PHE A 256 -15.01 2.09 -17.51
N ALA A 257 -13.88 1.50 -17.10
CA ALA A 257 -13.75 0.08 -16.82
C ALA A 257 -14.38 -0.29 -15.47
N LYS A 258 -14.91 -1.53 -15.40
CA LYS A 258 -15.44 -2.09 -14.17
C LYS A 258 -14.54 -3.24 -13.71
N LEU A 259 -14.28 -3.31 -12.42
CA LEU A 259 -13.58 -4.45 -11.84
C LEU A 259 -14.47 -5.69 -11.89
N ASP A 260 -13.87 -6.81 -12.28
CA ASP A 260 -14.50 -8.14 -12.18
C ASP A 260 -14.35 -8.69 -10.76
N GLU A 261 -13.20 -8.45 -10.13
CA GLU A 261 -12.88 -8.92 -8.77
C GLU A 261 -12.10 -7.88 -7.96
N SER A 262 -12.37 -7.84 -6.65
CA SER A 262 -11.54 -7.17 -5.64
C SER A 262 -11.06 -8.19 -4.62
N ILE A 263 -9.75 -8.36 -4.50
CA ILE A 263 -9.11 -9.30 -3.59
C ILE A 263 -8.60 -8.54 -2.38
N GLY A 264 -9.24 -8.75 -1.22
CA GLY A 264 -8.79 -8.19 0.05
C GLY A 264 -7.62 -8.97 0.64
N ILE A 265 -6.57 -8.30 1.06
CA ILE A 265 -5.48 -8.93 1.82
C ILE A 265 -5.58 -8.51 3.27
N MET A 266 -5.54 -9.48 4.17
CA MET A 266 -5.76 -9.33 5.60
C MET A 266 -4.81 -10.23 6.38
N LYS A 267 -4.27 -9.77 7.50
CA LYS A 267 -3.51 -10.63 8.42
C LYS A 267 -4.44 -11.39 9.37
N ALA A 268 -4.01 -12.55 9.82
CA ALA A 268 -4.69 -13.31 10.89
C ALA A 268 -4.64 -12.61 12.27
N TYR A 269 -3.97 -11.49 12.38
CA TYR A 269 -3.91 -10.59 13.54
C TYR A 269 -3.76 -9.16 13.01
N SER A 270 -3.81 -8.15 13.89
CA SER A 270 -3.68 -6.77 13.46
C SER A 270 -2.27 -6.22 13.66
N SER A 271 -1.80 -5.40 12.73
CA SER A 271 -0.59 -4.60 12.89
C SER A 271 -0.76 -3.21 12.28
N CYS A 272 -0.07 -2.23 12.85
CA CYS A 272 -0.16 -0.85 12.43
C CYS A 272 1.22 -0.19 12.43
N VAL A 273 1.52 0.58 11.39
CA VAL A 273 2.69 1.47 11.32
C VAL A 273 2.20 2.91 11.38
N GLY A 274 2.92 3.76 12.10
CA GLY A 274 2.57 5.17 12.26
C GLY A 274 1.64 5.42 13.45
N GLU A 275 1.24 6.66 13.56
CA GLU A 275 0.42 7.18 14.65
C GLU A 275 -1.08 6.95 14.41
N GLY A 276 -1.89 7.35 15.37
CA GLY A 276 -3.35 7.27 15.33
C GLY A 276 -3.92 6.10 16.12
N PRO A 277 -5.24 6.04 16.24
CA PRO A 277 -5.94 5.01 17.00
C PRO A 277 -5.73 3.62 16.43
N PHE A 278 -5.46 2.68 17.31
CA PHE A 278 -5.29 1.25 17.02
C PHE A 278 -5.93 0.47 18.16
N THR A 279 -7.26 0.38 18.14
CA THR A 279 -8.10 -0.06 19.28
C THR A 279 -7.72 -1.44 19.81
N CYS A 280 -7.37 -2.38 18.93
CA CYS A 280 -7.00 -3.74 19.30
C CYS A 280 -5.53 -3.90 19.73
N GLU A 281 -4.82 -2.82 20.07
CA GLU A 281 -3.40 -2.88 20.42
C GLU A 281 -3.14 -3.72 21.66
N LEU A 282 -2.12 -4.58 21.59
CA LEU A 282 -1.59 -5.35 22.69
C LEU A 282 -0.32 -4.69 23.25
N PHE A 283 -0.08 -4.88 24.53
CA PHE A 283 1.07 -4.34 25.25
C PHE A 283 1.82 -5.42 26.03
N GLY A 284 3.05 -5.11 26.46
CA GLY A 284 3.89 -6.01 27.27
C GLY A 284 4.35 -7.25 26.50
N GLU A 285 4.64 -8.33 27.24
CA GLU A 285 5.24 -9.56 26.72
C GLU A 285 4.44 -10.20 25.57
N GLY A 286 3.10 -10.13 25.63
CA GLY A 286 2.24 -10.67 24.57
C GLY A 286 2.41 -9.95 23.23
N ALA A 287 2.55 -8.62 23.28
CA ALA A 287 2.82 -7.81 22.08
C ALA A 287 4.24 -8.06 21.53
N GLU A 288 5.24 -8.15 22.41
CA GLU A 288 6.62 -8.43 22.02
C GLU A 288 6.72 -9.80 21.33
N ARG A 289 6.14 -10.83 21.94
CA ARG A 289 6.14 -12.17 21.36
C ARG A 289 5.43 -12.23 20.01
N LEU A 290 4.29 -11.54 19.85
CA LEU A 290 3.58 -11.48 18.57
C LEU A 290 4.40 -10.72 17.52
N ARG A 291 5.07 -9.63 17.91
CA ARG A 291 5.94 -8.84 17.04
C ARG A 291 7.11 -9.66 16.53
N GLU A 292 7.78 -10.40 17.41
CA GLU A 292 8.90 -11.26 17.06
C GLU A 292 8.45 -12.42 16.15
N ALA A 293 7.41 -13.16 16.55
CA ALA A 293 6.86 -14.27 15.76
C ALA A 293 6.42 -13.82 14.36
N GLY A 294 5.81 -12.64 14.26
CA GLY A 294 5.35 -12.06 12.99
C GLY A 294 6.43 -11.35 12.20
N GLY A 295 7.62 -11.12 12.75
CA GLY A 295 8.64 -10.27 12.12
C GLY A 295 8.11 -8.84 11.86
N GLU A 296 7.33 -8.29 12.81
CA GLU A 296 6.64 -7.03 12.64
C GLU A 296 7.57 -5.83 12.90
N TYR A 297 8.48 -5.64 11.93
CA TYR A 297 9.44 -4.54 11.88
C TYR A 297 9.39 -3.88 10.50
N GLY A 298 9.62 -2.57 10.45
CA GLY A 298 9.64 -1.81 9.19
C GLY A 298 10.77 -2.28 8.28
N ALA A 299 10.47 -2.67 7.05
CA ALA A 299 11.46 -3.22 6.10
C ALA A 299 12.64 -2.26 5.82
N ALA A 300 12.38 -0.94 5.81
CA ALA A 300 13.39 0.08 5.52
C ALA A 300 14.06 0.65 6.79
N THR A 301 13.34 0.71 7.92
CA THR A 301 13.77 1.43 9.12
C THR A 301 14.07 0.52 10.31
N GLY A 302 13.66 -0.75 10.26
CA GLY A 302 13.70 -1.67 11.41
C GLY A 302 12.78 -1.24 12.58
N ARG A 303 11.98 -0.19 12.45
CA ARG A 303 11.09 0.30 13.51
C ARG A 303 10.06 -0.76 13.87
N PRO A 304 9.87 -1.08 15.17
CA PRO A 304 8.86 -2.04 15.61
C PRO A 304 7.46 -1.53 15.25
N ARG A 305 6.62 -2.42 14.70
CA ARG A 305 5.22 -2.15 14.45
C ARG A 305 4.40 -2.35 15.72
N ARG A 306 3.33 -1.59 15.84
CA ARG A 306 2.26 -1.86 16.81
C ARG A 306 1.54 -3.13 16.38
N VAL A 307 1.20 -4.01 17.31
CA VAL A 307 0.53 -5.29 17.04
C VAL A 307 -0.68 -5.46 17.95
N GLY A 308 -1.68 -6.19 17.49
CA GLY A 308 -2.93 -6.41 18.21
C GLY A 308 -3.57 -7.73 17.86
N GLY A 309 -4.61 -8.11 18.60
CA GLY A 309 -5.50 -9.20 18.22
C GLY A 309 -6.17 -8.92 16.89
N PHE A 310 -6.81 -9.93 16.31
CA PHE A 310 -7.60 -9.72 15.10
C PHE A 310 -8.76 -8.75 15.40
N ASP A 311 -8.82 -7.64 14.67
CA ASP A 311 -9.86 -6.62 14.86
C ASP A 311 -11.03 -6.87 13.89
N VAL A 312 -12.10 -7.43 14.41
CA VAL A 312 -13.32 -7.75 13.63
C VAL A 312 -13.97 -6.49 13.09
N VAL A 313 -14.09 -5.45 13.94
CA VAL A 313 -14.81 -4.22 13.57
C VAL A 313 -14.10 -3.48 12.44
N ALA A 314 -12.78 -3.31 12.59
CA ALA A 314 -11.96 -2.67 11.57
C ALA A 314 -11.86 -3.51 10.29
N SER A 315 -11.74 -4.84 10.42
CA SER A 315 -11.60 -5.75 9.28
C SER A 315 -12.88 -5.87 8.47
N ARG A 316 -14.04 -5.96 9.13
CA ARG A 316 -15.37 -5.95 8.48
C ARG A 316 -15.58 -4.63 7.72
N TYR A 317 -15.26 -3.51 8.36
CA TYR A 317 -15.34 -2.20 7.72
C TYR A 317 -14.44 -2.11 6.48
N GLY A 318 -13.16 -2.46 6.62
CA GLY A 318 -12.21 -2.40 5.52
C GLY A 318 -12.58 -3.32 4.35
N THR A 319 -13.03 -4.54 4.63
CA THR A 319 -13.52 -5.49 3.61
C THR A 319 -14.69 -4.91 2.82
N LYS A 320 -15.63 -4.27 3.53
CA LYS A 320 -16.80 -3.62 2.92
C LYS A 320 -16.41 -2.40 2.09
N MET A 321 -15.53 -1.53 2.61
CA MET A 321 -15.05 -0.34 1.87
C MET A 321 -14.28 -0.72 0.61
N GLN A 322 -13.54 -1.81 0.64
CA GLN A 322 -12.84 -2.35 -0.52
C GLN A 322 -13.74 -3.10 -1.51
N GLY A 323 -15.00 -3.38 -1.14
CA GLY A 323 -15.90 -4.18 -1.98
C GLY A 323 -15.32 -5.55 -2.32
N CYS A 324 -14.71 -6.22 -1.35
CA CYS A 324 -13.99 -7.48 -1.57
C CYS A 324 -14.91 -8.57 -2.09
N SER A 325 -14.50 -9.22 -3.18
CA SER A 325 -15.12 -10.44 -3.69
C SER A 325 -14.75 -11.63 -2.80
N TYR A 326 -13.52 -11.65 -2.31
CA TYR A 326 -12.98 -12.58 -1.32
C TYR A 326 -11.72 -12.00 -0.66
N VAL A 327 -11.31 -12.66 0.41
CA VAL A 327 -10.12 -12.28 1.19
C VAL A 327 -9.05 -13.36 1.12
N THR A 328 -7.80 -12.94 1.14
CA THR A 328 -6.65 -13.78 1.48
C THR A 328 -6.21 -13.46 2.90
N LEU A 329 -6.26 -14.47 3.77
CA LEU A 329 -5.80 -14.39 5.14
C LEU A 329 -4.32 -14.73 5.21
N THR A 330 -3.49 -13.78 5.60
CA THR A 330 -2.02 -13.96 5.66
C THR A 330 -1.53 -14.20 7.08
N LYS A 331 -0.35 -14.84 7.20
CA LYS A 331 0.36 -15.01 8.48
C LYS A 331 -0.41 -15.79 9.56
N LEU A 332 -1.20 -16.80 9.17
CA LEU A 332 -1.85 -17.67 10.14
C LEU A 332 -0.85 -18.47 10.97
N ASP A 333 0.25 -18.90 10.36
CA ASP A 333 1.39 -19.59 10.98
C ASP A 333 1.98 -18.85 12.19
N VAL A 334 1.94 -17.53 12.18
CA VAL A 334 2.43 -16.67 13.28
C VAL A 334 1.71 -16.95 14.60
N LEU A 335 0.47 -17.41 14.56
CA LEU A 335 -0.36 -17.70 15.73
C LEU A 335 -0.13 -19.13 16.30
N SER A 336 0.75 -19.92 15.70
CA SER A 336 1.00 -21.33 16.06
C SER A 336 1.42 -21.56 17.49
N TYR A 337 1.97 -20.57 18.17
CA TYR A 337 2.43 -20.67 19.56
C TYR A 337 1.35 -20.35 20.60
N MET A 338 0.21 -19.79 20.17
CA MET A 338 -0.81 -19.29 21.08
C MET A 338 -1.70 -20.42 21.61
N GLU A 339 -1.93 -20.43 22.92
CA GLU A 339 -2.94 -21.27 23.55
C GLU A 339 -4.35 -20.69 23.34
N LYS A 340 -4.45 -19.36 23.37
CA LYS A 340 -5.67 -18.61 23.14
C LYS A 340 -5.37 -17.44 22.20
N ILE A 341 -6.15 -17.32 21.13
CA ILE A 341 -6.00 -16.26 20.13
C ILE A 341 -6.93 -15.11 20.51
N PRO A 342 -6.38 -13.89 20.77
CA PRO A 342 -7.20 -12.73 21.09
C PRO A 342 -7.88 -12.18 19.83
N VAL A 343 -9.17 -11.95 19.92
CA VAL A 343 -9.99 -11.33 18.86
C VAL A 343 -10.74 -10.14 19.45
N CYS A 344 -10.54 -8.95 18.92
CA CYS A 344 -11.32 -7.77 19.24
C CYS A 344 -12.64 -7.85 18.48
N ALA A 345 -13.66 -8.42 19.15
CA ALA A 345 -14.97 -8.71 18.55
C ALA A 345 -15.88 -7.47 18.45
N ALA A 346 -15.66 -6.48 19.31
CA ALA A 346 -16.36 -5.22 19.34
C ALA A 346 -15.52 -4.13 20.02
N TYR A 347 -15.98 -2.90 19.97
CA TYR A 347 -15.45 -1.80 20.76
C TYR A 347 -16.40 -1.46 21.91
N GLU A 348 -15.87 -0.88 22.97
CA GLU A 348 -16.65 -0.19 24.01
C GLU A 348 -16.36 1.30 23.93
N ILE A 349 -17.41 2.10 23.72
CA ILE A 349 -17.36 3.56 23.70
C ILE A 349 -18.44 4.07 24.64
N ASP A 350 -18.07 4.88 25.64
CA ASP A 350 -18.98 5.41 26.66
C ASP A 350 -19.84 4.32 27.35
N GLY A 351 -19.22 3.16 27.62
CA GLY A 351 -19.88 2.02 28.26
C GLY A 351 -20.86 1.26 27.37
N LYS A 352 -20.89 1.54 26.07
CA LYS A 352 -21.74 0.86 25.10
C LYS A 352 -20.91 -0.01 24.17
N ARG A 353 -21.40 -1.22 23.89
CA ARG A 353 -20.82 -2.11 22.87
C ARG A 353 -21.11 -1.56 21.47
N VAL A 354 -20.09 -1.39 20.66
CA VAL A 354 -20.14 -0.85 19.30
C VAL A 354 -19.52 -1.87 18.34
N GLU A 355 -20.25 -2.26 17.32
CA GLU A 355 -19.83 -3.24 16.29
C GLU A 355 -19.67 -2.61 14.90
N VAL A 356 -19.98 -1.33 14.78
CA VAL A 356 -19.77 -0.51 13.57
C VAL A 356 -18.50 0.32 13.76
N PHE A 357 -17.63 0.36 12.75
CA PHE A 357 -16.39 1.13 12.81
C PHE A 357 -16.72 2.64 12.92
N PRO A 358 -16.24 3.32 13.96
CA PRO A 358 -16.50 4.75 14.14
C PRO A 358 -15.83 5.58 13.02
N SER A 359 -16.54 6.58 12.53
CA SER A 359 -16.00 7.51 11.52
C SER A 359 -15.21 8.68 12.13
N GLY A 360 -15.49 9.00 13.40
CA GLY A 360 -14.86 10.11 14.12
C GLY A 360 -13.58 9.70 14.84
N ILE A 361 -12.55 10.55 14.76
CA ILE A 361 -11.27 10.29 15.45
C ILE A 361 -11.43 10.29 16.96
N GLU A 362 -12.31 11.12 17.51
CA GLU A 362 -12.56 11.20 18.96
C GLU A 362 -13.20 9.90 19.48
N GLU A 363 -14.15 9.34 18.73
CA GLU A 363 -14.77 8.06 19.06
C GLU A 363 -13.73 6.91 18.99
N LEU A 364 -12.88 6.93 17.96
CA LEU A 364 -11.80 5.94 17.82
C LEU A 364 -10.77 6.04 18.95
N ASN A 365 -10.43 7.25 19.40
CA ASN A 365 -9.53 7.47 20.54
C ASN A 365 -10.16 7.03 21.87
N ALA A 366 -11.48 7.15 22.01
CA ALA A 366 -12.22 6.72 23.20
C ALA A 366 -12.51 5.21 23.20
N ALA A 367 -12.39 4.53 22.05
CA ALA A 367 -12.73 3.14 21.89
C ALA A 367 -11.79 2.22 22.68
N LYS A 368 -12.36 1.29 23.42
CA LYS A 368 -11.66 0.21 24.11
C LYS A 368 -11.99 -1.13 23.45
N PRO A 369 -11.02 -2.05 23.32
CA PRO A 369 -11.29 -3.35 22.72
C PRO A 369 -12.14 -4.23 23.64
N VAL A 370 -13.15 -4.88 23.08
CA VAL A 370 -13.87 -5.97 23.73
C VAL A 370 -13.30 -7.28 23.17
N TYR A 371 -12.43 -7.91 23.95
CA TYR A 371 -11.75 -9.13 23.51
C TYR A 371 -12.57 -10.39 23.79
N GLU A 372 -12.60 -11.27 22.80
CA GLU A 372 -12.94 -12.69 22.90
C GLU A 372 -11.65 -13.51 22.67
N TYR A 373 -11.60 -14.70 23.22
CA TYR A 373 -10.43 -15.58 23.11
C TYR A 373 -10.85 -16.90 22.50
N LEU A 374 -10.35 -17.17 21.30
CA LEU A 374 -10.59 -18.44 20.61
C LEU A 374 -9.49 -19.45 20.95
N PRO A 375 -9.78 -20.75 20.93
CA PRO A 375 -8.75 -21.77 21.12
C PRO A 375 -7.63 -21.64 20.08
N GLY A 376 -6.39 -21.67 20.53
CA GLY A 376 -5.22 -21.75 19.67
C GLY A 376 -4.92 -23.18 19.25
N PHE A 377 -4.15 -23.34 18.19
CA PHE A 377 -3.85 -24.66 17.63
C PHE A 377 -2.48 -25.22 18.03
N GLN A 378 -1.62 -24.45 18.67
CA GLN A 378 -0.34 -24.82 19.31
C GLN A 378 0.51 -25.86 18.53
N CYS A 379 0.53 -25.77 17.21
CA CYS A 379 1.33 -26.63 16.35
C CYS A 379 1.81 -25.90 15.11
N ASP A 380 2.91 -26.36 14.54
CA ASP A 380 3.43 -25.83 13.27
C ASP A 380 2.51 -26.26 12.12
N ILE A 381 2.03 -25.26 11.36
CA ILE A 381 1.19 -25.44 10.18
C ILE A 381 1.91 -25.07 8.87
N SER A 382 3.20 -24.75 8.92
CA SER A 382 3.97 -24.31 7.76
C SER A 382 4.05 -25.36 6.64
N GLY A 383 3.92 -26.63 7.00
CA GLY A 383 3.86 -27.77 6.08
C GLY A 383 2.49 -28.06 5.47
N CYS A 384 1.41 -27.41 5.93
CA CYS A 384 0.07 -27.64 5.41
C CYS A 384 -0.07 -27.10 3.99
N ARG A 385 -0.74 -27.84 3.11
CA ARG A 385 -0.98 -27.43 1.71
C ARG A 385 -2.45 -27.53 1.29
N THR A 386 -3.27 -28.21 2.09
CA THR A 386 -4.72 -28.32 1.88
C THR A 386 -5.47 -27.97 3.17
N ALA A 387 -6.73 -27.58 3.07
CA ALA A 387 -7.57 -27.29 4.23
C ALA A 387 -7.70 -28.50 5.20
N LYS A 388 -7.53 -29.73 4.70
CA LYS A 388 -7.61 -30.96 5.51
C LYS A 388 -6.39 -31.16 6.40
N ASP A 389 -5.25 -30.54 6.06
CA ASP A 389 -4.01 -30.64 6.82
C ASP A 389 -4.03 -29.72 8.05
N LEU A 390 -4.91 -28.71 8.04
CA LEU A 390 -5.03 -27.76 9.14
C LEU A 390 -5.67 -28.39 10.39
N PRO A 391 -5.17 -28.08 11.58
CA PRO A 391 -5.82 -28.48 12.82
C PRO A 391 -7.22 -27.85 12.92
N LYS A 392 -8.09 -28.51 13.67
CA LYS A 392 -9.49 -28.10 13.82
C LYS A 392 -9.61 -26.65 14.32
N GLU A 393 -8.79 -26.26 15.29
CA GLU A 393 -8.80 -24.93 15.91
C GLU A 393 -8.41 -23.85 14.90
N ALA A 394 -7.48 -24.13 13.99
CA ALA A 394 -7.11 -23.21 12.91
C ALA A 394 -8.25 -23.08 11.88
N LEU A 395 -8.91 -24.16 11.52
CA LEU A 395 -10.10 -24.13 10.64
C LEU A 395 -11.26 -23.37 11.30
N ASP A 396 -11.50 -23.60 12.58
CA ASP A 396 -12.54 -22.91 13.34
C ASP A 396 -12.25 -21.40 13.42
N TYR A 397 -10.98 -21.00 13.60
CA TYR A 397 -10.54 -19.61 13.56
C TYR A 397 -10.78 -18.95 12.19
N ILE A 398 -10.41 -19.63 11.09
CA ILE A 398 -10.65 -19.12 9.73
C ILE A 398 -12.15 -18.92 9.49
N ARG A 399 -12.99 -19.89 9.85
CA ARG A 399 -14.44 -19.81 9.70
C ARG A 399 -15.07 -18.73 10.55
N TYR A 400 -14.55 -18.53 11.76
CA TYR A 400 -14.97 -17.41 12.61
C TYR A 400 -14.70 -16.08 11.93
N ILE A 401 -13.46 -15.85 11.46
CA ILE A 401 -13.11 -14.63 10.75
C ILE A 401 -14.01 -14.44 9.52
N GLU A 402 -14.14 -15.46 8.67
CA GLU A 402 -14.95 -15.41 7.45
C GLU A 402 -16.39 -14.96 7.72
N LYS A 403 -16.98 -15.53 8.77
CA LYS A 403 -18.33 -15.17 9.22
C LYS A 403 -18.38 -13.71 9.70
N GLU A 404 -17.43 -13.31 10.55
CA GLU A 404 -17.46 -12.00 11.19
C GLU A 404 -17.11 -10.84 10.24
N ILE A 405 -16.30 -11.06 9.23
CA ILE A 405 -16.01 -10.04 8.19
C ILE A 405 -17.04 -10.05 7.05
N GLU A 406 -17.98 -10.99 7.04
CA GLU A 406 -19.02 -11.14 6.03
C GLU A 406 -18.47 -11.31 4.59
N CYS A 407 -17.31 -11.97 4.44
CA CYS A 407 -16.64 -12.14 3.15
C CYS A 407 -15.89 -13.47 3.10
N PRO A 408 -15.99 -14.23 1.97
CA PRO A 408 -15.32 -15.53 1.86
C PRO A 408 -13.80 -15.40 1.94
N ILE A 409 -13.14 -16.36 2.59
CA ILE A 409 -11.69 -16.49 2.64
C ILE A 409 -11.26 -17.57 1.65
N LYS A 410 -10.66 -17.14 0.52
CA LYS A 410 -10.27 -18.07 -0.57
C LYS A 410 -8.86 -18.63 -0.41
N TYR A 411 -7.94 -17.84 0.12
CA TYR A 411 -6.56 -18.26 0.35
C TYR A 411 -6.14 -17.98 1.78
N VAL A 412 -5.33 -18.89 2.34
CA VAL A 412 -4.75 -18.75 3.67
C VAL A 412 -3.25 -19.00 3.59
N SER A 413 -2.45 -18.06 4.04
CA SER A 413 -0.99 -18.21 4.12
C SER A 413 -0.58 -18.87 5.42
N VAL A 414 0.25 -19.91 5.31
CA VAL A 414 0.74 -20.75 6.42
C VAL A 414 2.26 -20.71 6.59
N GLY A 415 2.93 -19.80 5.93
CA GLY A 415 4.39 -19.63 6.00
C GLY A 415 4.89 -18.47 5.15
N ALA A 416 6.19 -18.21 5.16
CA ALA A 416 6.81 -17.11 4.43
C ALA A 416 7.07 -17.42 2.94
N GLU A 417 7.10 -18.68 2.56
CA GLU A 417 7.49 -19.13 1.23
C GLU A 417 6.37 -18.93 0.19
N ARG A 418 6.75 -18.79 -1.07
CA ARG A 418 5.83 -18.46 -2.17
C ARG A 418 4.68 -19.46 -2.28
N ASP A 419 4.95 -20.74 -2.10
CA ASP A 419 3.98 -21.85 -2.20
C ASP A 419 3.25 -22.17 -0.88
N ALA A 420 3.57 -21.45 0.22
CA ALA A 420 2.94 -21.68 1.52
C ALA A 420 1.55 -21.03 1.62
N TYR A 421 0.67 -21.42 0.68
CA TYR A 421 -0.74 -21.04 0.64
C TYR A 421 -1.65 -22.25 0.55
N ILE A 422 -2.77 -22.15 1.24
CA ILE A 422 -3.87 -23.09 1.12
C ILE A 422 -5.01 -22.42 0.37
N LYS A 423 -5.50 -23.06 -0.70
CA LYS A 423 -6.72 -22.67 -1.37
C LYS A 423 -7.88 -23.35 -0.68
N MET A 424 -8.84 -22.57 -0.16
CA MET A 424 -9.96 -23.09 0.65
C MET A 424 -11.12 -23.62 -0.21
N PHE A 425 -11.32 -23.01 -1.40
CA PHE A 425 -12.34 -23.43 -2.38
C PHE A 425 -11.96 -23.06 -3.82
#